data_4596ca2ccdd3b12a6bd23b0686906456
#
_entry.id   4596ca2ccdd3b12a6bd23b0686906456
#
_cell.length_a   1.000
_cell.length_b   1.000
_cell.length_c   1.000
_cell.angle_alpha   90.00
_cell.angle_beta   90.00
_cell.angle_gamma   90.00
#
_symmetry.space_group_name_H-M   'P 1'
#
loop_
_entity.id
_entity.type
_entity.pdbx_description
1 polymer ?
#
loop_
_entity_poly.entity_id
_entity_poly.type
_entity_poly.pdbx_seq_one_letter_code
_entity_poly.pdbx_strand_id
1 'polypeptide(L)'
;MVGALLGTRIRENRKALRLSQKDLAHAAGISSSYLNLIEHNRRRIAGKTLNTIARALKVEPSELSDGMNQDLIDRVKTAALRNKKIKTEDDRIEEFSARFPGFARLIARQSDQINIRDEEFAVLSDQLKNDPYFAEAMHLLLSNITTIRSTADILATNPKMSEKIAKNFIDNLAKESLKLSKTAEDIFDYFEPTSEQQVTSFDISPFEALLEKNKYYIDDLENGKKNVDQVLSSLTLSPDEIIKTKSSLNSYMKMAQNLPIKLFLDTAFEYKYDAISLANHFDTDILSICFRLAHLPIGKDIPQFGLIQCDASGMVLYRKQLNSFSLPRYGGACPLWPVYRSLSQPLQPIRAMLDMPMGDRFHTISFAYPTEAARVGMPALTEAIMLFTTDYNMLPKIAYDQTPQLDVGHQCTVCSRLDCNSRRASYLLS
;
A
#
# COMPACT_ATOMS: atom_id res chain seq x y z
N MET A 1 -26.60 -24.52 -6.13
CA MET A 1 -27.51 -23.47 -6.69
C MET A 1 -26.89 -22.63 -7.79
N VAL A 2 -25.88 -23.13 -8.50
CA VAL A 2 -25.16 -22.44 -9.60
C VAL A 2 -26.02 -22.17 -10.84
N GLY A 3 -27.13 -22.90 -11.03
CA GLY A 3 -27.99 -22.76 -12.21
C GLY A 3 -28.94 -21.55 -12.22
N ALA A 4 -29.12 -20.86 -11.10
CA ALA A 4 -30.06 -19.74 -11.00
C ALA A 4 -29.56 -18.43 -11.65
N LEU A 5 -28.27 -18.32 -11.88
CA LEU A 5 -27.61 -17.09 -12.35
C LEU A 5 -27.42 -17.08 -13.88
N LEU A 6 -27.30 -18.23 -14.50
CA LEU A 6 -26.99 -18.40 -15.91
C LEU A 6 -28.04 -17.75 -16.83
N GLY A 7 -29.31 -17.99 -16.58
CA GLY A 7 -30.39 -17.42 -17.38
C GLY A 7 -30.49 -15.91 -17.29
N THR A 8 -30.25 -15.35 -16.09
CA THR A 8 -30.21 -13.90 -15.87
C THR A 8 -29.10 -13.27 -16.69
N ARG A 9 -27.90 -13.87 -16.72
CA ARG A 9 -26.76 -13.40 -17.51
C ARG A 9 -27.04 -13.43 -19.02
N ILE A 10 -27.64 -14.51 -19.48
CA ILE A 10 -28.06 -14.63 -20.91
C ILE A 10 -29.00 -13.47 -21.27
N ARG A 11 -29.99 -13.18 -20.41
CA ARG A 11 -30.95 -12.09 -20.62
C ARG A 11 -30.27 -10.71 -20.62
N GLU A 12 -29.30 -10.46 -19.75
CA GLU A 12 -28.59 -9.20 -19.67
C GLU A 12 -27.68 -8.99 -20.88
N ASN A 13 -26.88 -9.99 -21.28
CA ASN A 13 -26.05 -9.92 -22.48
C ASN A 13 -26.91 -9.71 -23.74
N ARG A 14 -28.06 -10.39 -23.84
CA ARG A 14 -29.01 -10.15 -24.94
C ARG A 14 -29.49 -8.70 -24.96
N LYS A 15 -29.89 -8.15 -23.80
CA LYS A 15 -30.35 -6.75 -23.72
C LYS A 15 -29.24 -5.77 -24.03
N ALA A 16 -28.00 -6.01 -23.59
CA ALA A 16 -26.84 -5.18 -23.90
C ALA A 16 -26.56 -5.14 -25.41
N LEU A 17 -26.78 -6.25 -26.11
CA LEU A 17 -26.70 -6.35 -27.58
C LEU A 17 -27.98 -5.86 -28.30
N ARG A 18 -28.99 -5.37 -27.56
CA ARG A 18 -30.29 -4.92 -28.07
C ARG A 18 -31.04 -6.00 -28.92
N LEU A 19 -30.78 -7.27 -28.66
CA LEU A 19 -31.43 -8.37 -29.35
C LEU A 19 -32.81 -8.66 -28.73
N SER A 20 -33.81 -8.97 -29.58
CA SER A 20 -35.08 -9.50 -29.08
C SER A 20 -34.91 -10.96 -28.63
N GLN A 21 -35.85 -11.47 -27.81
CA GLN A 21 -35.84 -12.89 -27.43
C GLN A 21 -35.98 -13.80 -28.65
N LYS A 22 -36.76 -13.39 -29.69
CA LYS A 22 -36.91 -14.12 -30.92
C LYS A 22 -35.63 -14.21 -31.74
N ASP A 23 -34.88 -13.10 -31.81
CA ASP A 23 -33.63 -13.04 -32.57
C ASP A 23 -32.56 -13.92 -31.94
N LEU A 24 -32.39 -13.86 -30.61
CA LEU A 24 -31.43 -14.70 -29.93
C LEU A 24 -31.83 -16.19 -30.00
N ALA A 25 -33.11 -16.50 -29.84
CA ALA A 25 -33.59 -17.89 -29.96
C ALA A 25 -33.33 -18.45 -31.35
N HIS A 26 -33.62 -17.70 -32.40
CA HIS A 26 -33.34 -18.06 -33.79
C HIS A 26 -31.84 -18.26 -34.03
N ALA A 27 -30.99 -17.32 -33.57
CA ALA A 27 -29.56 -17.42 -33.72
C ALA A 27 -28.94 -18.61 -32.94
N ALA A 28 -29.51 -18.97 -31.80
CA ALA A 28 -29.10 -20.14 -31.01
C ALA A 28 -29.75 -21.47 -31.45
N GLY A 29 -30.65 -21.47 -32.43
CA GLY A 29 -31.33 -22.66 -32.92
C GLY A 29 -32.30 -23.29 -31.92
N ILE A 30 -32.94 -22.46 -31.06
CA ILE A 30 -33.90 -22.90 -30.03
C ILE A 30 -35.22 -22.14 -30.13
N SER A 31 -36.27 -22.64 -29.52
CA SER A 31 -37.56 -21.94 -29.52
C SER A 31 -37.51 -20.72 -28.56
N SER A 32 -38.26 -19.66 -28.89
CA SER A 32 -38.38 -18.48 -28.04
C SER A 32 -38.97 -18.82 -26.67
N SER A 33 -39.91 -19.77 -26.61
CA SER A 33 -40.47 -20.26 -25.35
C SER A 33 -39.44 -20.97 -24.48
N TYR A 34 -38.53 -21.74 -25.09
CA TYR A 34 -37.44 -22.41 -24.39
C TYR A 34 -36.40 -21.42 -23.89
N LEU A 35 -36.03 -20.42 -24.71
CA LEU A 35 -35.16 -19.34 -24.27
C LEU A 35 -35.77 -18.54 -23.11
N ASN A 36 -37.09 -18.29 -23.15
CA ASN A 36 -37.78 -17.61 -22.04
C ASN A 36 -37.64 -18.39 -20.72
N LEU A 37 -37.83 -19.71 -20.74
CA LEU A 37 -37.64 -20.55 -19.56
C LEU A 37 -36.19 -20.50 -19.01
N ILE A 38 -35.22 -20.44 -19.92
CA ILE A 38 -33.80 -20.32 -19.57
C ILE A 38 -33.54 -18.96 -18.95
N GLU A 39 -33.95 -17.86 -19.58
CA GLU A 39 -33.72 -16.49 -19.08
C GLU A 39 -34.39 -16.22 -17.72
N HIS A 40 -35.46 -16.95 -17.41
CA HIS A 40 -36.13 -16.88 -16.10
C HIS A 40 -35.62 -17.94 -15.10
N ASN A 41 -34.53 -18.64 -15.43
CA ASN A 41 -33.92 -19.68 -14.61
C ASN A 41 -34.85 -20.84 -14.24
N ARG A 42 -35.94 -21.05 -15.06
CA ARG A 42 -36.87 -22.15 -14.91
C ARG A 42 -36.39 -23.42 -15.61
N ARG A 43 -35.39 -23.31 -16.48
CA ARG A 43 -34.78 -24.44 -17.18
C ARG A 43 -33.25 -24.32 -17.13
N ARG A 44 -32.60 -25.36 -16.65
CA ARG A 44 -31.13 -25.47 -16.66
C ARG A 44 -30.66 -25.89 -18.04
N ILE A 45 -29.53 -25.32 -18.47
CA ILE A 45 -28.85 -25.69 -19.71
C ILE A 45 -27.38 -25.98 -19.43
N ALA A 46 -26.77 -26.81 -20.21
CA ALA A 46 -25.34 -27.14 -20.18
C ALA A 46 -24.87 -27.58 -21.56
N GLY A 47 -23.55 -27.69 -21.73
CA GLY A 47 -22.93 -28.26 -22.93
C GLY A 47 -23.36 -27.56 -24.24
N LYS A 48 -23.89 -28.30 -25.20
CA LYS A 48 -24.17 -27.82 -26.56
C LYS A 48 -25.06 -26.58 -26.60
N THR A 49 -26.13 -26.55 -25.79
CA THR A 49 -27.08 -25.41 -25.77
C THR A 49 -26.44 -24.15 -25.20
N LEU A 50 -25.60 -24.27 -24.16
CA LEU A 50 -24.86 -23.14 -23.59
C LEU A 50 -23.87 -22.56 -24.62
N ASN A 51 -23.14 -23.42 -25.31
CA ASN A 51 -22.18 -23.01 -26.33
C ASN A 51 -22.84 -22.31 -27.53
N THR A 52 -24.03 -22.74 -27.94
CA THR A 52 -24.78 -22.09 -29.06
C THR A 52 -25.30 -20.71 -28.65
N ILE A 53 -25.79 -20.55 -27.41
CA ILE A 53 -26.24 -19.26 -26.89
C ILE A 53 -25.05 -18.32 -26.71
N ALA A 54 -23.93 -18.79 -26.14
CA ALA A 54 -22.70 -18.01 -25.95
C ALA A 54 -22.18 -17.47 -27.29
N ARG A 55 -22.14 -18.33 -28.34
CA ARG A 55 -21.73 -17.93 -29.68
C ARG A 55 -22.67 -16.89 -30.29
N ALA A 56 -23.98 -17.03 -30.10
CA ALA A 56 -24.98 -16.06 -30.57
C ALA A 56 -24.88 -14.71 -29.87
N LEU A 57 -24.45 -14.71 -28.60
CA LEU A 57 -24.17 -13.51 -27.78
C LEU A 57 -22.74 -12.95 -27.97
N LYS A 58 -21.88 -13.63 -28.73
CA LYS A 58 -20.48 -13.28 -28.98
C LYS A 58 -19.66 -13.19 -27.68
N VAL A 59 -19.90 -14.08 -26.73
CA VAL A 59 -19.21 -14.22 -25.46
C VAL A 59 -18.67 -15.63 -25.29
N GLU A 60 -17.63 -15.81 -24.47
CA GLU A 60 -17.15 -17.14 -24.16
C GLU A 60 -18.15 -17.89 -23.24
N PRO A 61 -18.35 -19.21 -23.40
CA PRO A 61 -19.23 -20.00 -22.54
C PRO A 61 -18.89 -19.89 -21.03
N SER A 62 -17.63 -19.72 -20.70
CA SER A 62 -17.13 -19.48 -19.34
C SER A 62 -17.63 -18.15 -18.77
N GLU A 63 -17.80 -17.12 -19.58
CA GLU A 63 -18.35 -15.83 -19.15
C GLU A 63 -19.82 -15.94 -18.74
N LEU A 64 -20.56 -16.87 -19.34
CA LEU A 64 -21.93 -17.15 -18.94
C LEU A 64 -22.02 -18.09 -17.73
N SER A 65 -21.09 -19.06 -17.59
CA SER A 65 -21.13 -20.09 -16.56
C SER A 65 -20.39 -19.72 -15.29
N ASP A 66 -19.19 -19.06 -15.43
CA ASP A 66 -18.31 -18.87 -14.30
C ASP A 66 -17.66 -17.48 -14.29
N GLY A 67 -17.49 -16.73 -13.46
CA GLY A 67 -16.30 -15.91 -13.26
C GLY A 67 -16.33 -14.41 -13.52
N MET A 68 -17.19 -13.81 -14.35
CA MET A 68 -17.18 -12.32 -14.48
C MET A 68 -17.84 -11.59 -13.31
N ASN A 69 -18.50 -12.30 -12.42
CA ASN A 69 -19.13 -11.71 -11.22
C ASN A 69 -18.41 -12.01 -9.91
N GLN A 70 -17.35 -12.83 -9.90
CA GLN A 70 -16.69 -13.17 -8.65
C GLN A 70 -16.01 -11.96 -8.03
N ASP A 71 -15.29 -11.17 -8.82
CA ASP A 71 -14.70 -9.90 -8.38
C ASP A 71 -15.77 -8.94 -7.82
N LEU A 72 -16.88 -8.77 -8.51
CA LEU A 72 -17.99 -7.94 -8.03
C LEU A 72 -18.61 -8.48 -6.74
N ILE A 73 -18.80 -9.79 -6.65
CA ILE A 73 -19.32 -10.45 -5.44
C ILE A 73 -18.38 -10.23 -4.28
N ASP A 74 -17.08 -10.41 -4.47
CA ASP A 74 -16.07 -10.25 -3.43
C ASP A 74 -15.97 -8.79 -2.97
N ARG A 75 -16.06 -7.83 -3.89
CA ARG A 75 -16.12 -6.39 -3.56
C ARG A 75 -17.39 -6.01 -2.78
N VAL A 76 -18.53 -6.58 -3.12
CA VAL A 76 -19.79 -6.36 -2.36
C VAL A 76 -19.70 -7.02 -0.97
N LYS A 77 -19.10 -8.21 -0.87
CA LYS A 77 -18.83 -8.87 0.43
C LYS A 77 -17.92 -8.00 1.30
N THR A 78 -16.86 -7.44 0.71
CA THR A 78 -15.96 -6.52 1.42
C THR A 78 -16.70 -5.28 1.92
N ALA A 79 -17.58 -4.70 1.09
CA ALA A 79 -18.41 -3.56 1.48
C ALA A 79 -19.37 -3.89 2.65
N ALA A 80 -19.95 -5.08 2.65
CA ALA A 80 -20.83 -5.57 3.74
C ALA A 80 -20.05 -5.77 5.05
N LEU A 81 -18.87 -6.41 4.99
CA LEU A 81 -18.01 -6.64 6.15
C LEU A 81 -17.52 -5.35 6.81
N ARG A 82 -17.34 -4.28 6.02
CA ARG A 82 -16.95 -2.96 6.54
C ARG A 82 -17.99 -2.35 7.46
N ASN A 83 -19.26 -2.59 7.19
CA ASN A 83 -20.37 -1.94 7.90
C ASN A 83 -21.07 -2.88 8.87
N LYS A 84 -20.32 -3.39 9.86
CA LYS A 84 -20.82 -4.35 10.87
C LYS A 84 -22.03 -3.89 11.67
N LYS A 85 -22.34 -2.57 11.68
CA LYS A 85 -23.53 -2.01 12.32
C LYS A 85 -24.82 -2.34 11.53
N ILE A 86 -24.68 -2.65 10.24
CA ILE A 86 -25.81 -3.03 9.37
C ILE A 86 -25.75 -4.55 9.20
N LYS A 87 -26.81 -5.22 9.61
CA LYS A 87 -26.93 -6.66 9.37
C LYS A 87 -27.28 -6.90 7.90
N THR A 88 -26.33 -7.43 7.16
CA THR A 88 -26.50 -7.78 5.74
C THR A 88 -26.83 -9.26 5.58
N GLU A 89 -27.53 -9.60 4.50
CA GLU A 89 -27.83 -10.98 4.14
C GLU A 89 -26.67 -11.57 3.34
N ASP A 90 -25.57 -11.89 4.05
CA ASP A 90 -24.31 -12.32 3.44
C ASP A 90 -24.44 -13.59 2.59
N ASP A 91 -25.36 -14.47 2.97
CA ASP A 91 -25.73 -15.70 2.23
C ASP A 91 -26.42 -15.41 0.88
N ARG A 92 -26.89 -14.17 0.66
CA ARG A 92 -27.61 -13.74 -0.55
C ARG A 92 -26.87 -12.75 -1.42
N ILE A 93 -25.64 -12.43 -1.13
CA ILE A 93 -24.84 -11.44 -1.91
C ILE A 93 -24.73 -11.88 -3.38
N GLU A 94 -24.57 -13.18 -3.65
CA GLU A 94 -24.52 -13.70 -5.02
C GLU A 94 -25.85 -13.50 -5.76
N GLU A 95 -26.98 -13.78 -5.10
CA GLU A 95 -28.30 -13.54 -5.64
C GLU A 95 -28.56 -12.05 -5.86
N PHE A 96 -28.19 -11.21 -4.92
CA PHE A 96 -28.30 -9.75 -5.01
C PHE A 96 -27.49 -9.21 -6.20
N SER A 97 -26.21 -9.59 -6.29
CA SER A 97 -25.32 -9.12 -7.37
C SER A 97 -25.81 -9.54 -8.76
N ALA A 98 -26.44 -10.70 -8.84
CA ALA A 98 -27.03 -11.18 -10.10
C ALA A 98 -28.36 -10.51 -10.47
N ARG A 99 -29.22 -10.23 -9.48
CA ARG A 99 -30.53 -9.60 -9.72
C ARG A 99 -30.43 -8.09 -9.92
N PHE A 100 -29.47 -7.46 -9.25
CA PHE A 100 -29.29 -6.00 -9.24
C PHE A 100 -27.84 -5.59 -9.53
N PRO A 101 -27.29 -5.98 -10.69
CA PRO A 101 -25.87 -5.75 -11.00
C PRO A 101 -25.47 -4.27 -11.03
N GLY A 102 -26.42 -3.37 -11.33
CA GLY A 102 -26.21 -1.93 -11.28
C GLY A 102 -25.98 -1.43 -9.84
N PHE A 103 -26.82 -1.88 -8.89
CA PHE A 103 -26.66 -1.53 -7.48
C PHE A 103 -25.44 -2.21 -6.88
N ALA A 104 -25.13 -3.44 -7.22
CA ALA A 104 -23.93 -4.14 -6.77
C ALA A 104 -22.66 -3.37 -7.19
N ARG A 105 -22.58 -2.93 -8.46
CA ARG A 105 -21.48 -2.08 -8.97
C ARG A 105 -21.42 -0.72 -8.25
N LEU A 106 -22.56 -0.12 -7.96
CA LEU A 106 -22.61 1.15 -7.22
C LEU A 106 -22.03 0.97 -5.81
N ILE A 107 -22.46 -0.05 -5.08
CA ILE A 107 -21.97 -0.36 -3.72
C ILE A 107 -20.47 -0.64 -3.75
N ALA A 108 -20.00 -1.48 -4.66
CA ALA A 108 -18.59 -1.79 -4.83
C ALA A 108 -17.77 -0.51 -5.08
N ARG A 109 -18.21 0.33 -6.03
CA ARG A 109 -17.52 1.59 -6.35
C ARG A 109 -17.51 2.58 -5.18
N GLN A 110 -18.60 2.71 -4.44
CA GLN A 110 -18.66 3.57 -3.26
C GLN A 110 -17.73 3.06 -2.15
N SER A 111 -17.68 1.74 -1.94
CA SER A 111 -16.74 1.14 -0.98
C SER A 111 -15.30 1.43 -1.36
N ASP A 112 -14.93 1.28 -2.63
CA ASP A 112 -13.57 1.59 -3.11
C ASP A 112 -13.23 3.08 -2.93
N GLN A 113 -14.16 3.98 -3.24
CA GLN A 113 -13.96 5.43 -3.03
C GLN A 113 -13.75 5.79 -1.56
N ILE A 114 -14.46 5.13 -0.65
CA ILE A 114 -14.27 5.32 0.78
C ILE A 114 -12.89 4.78 1.20
N ASN A 115 -12.46 3.63 0.67
CA ASN A 115 -11.14 3.07 0.95
C ASN A 115 -10.02 4.04 0.56
N ILE A 116 -10.08 4.57 -0.67
CA ILE A 116 -9.11 5.57 -1.16
C ILE A 116 -9.07 6.78 -0.24
N ARG A 117 -10.22 7.32 0.14
CA ARG A 117 -10.28 8.49 1.04
C ARG A 117 -9.76 8.21 2.44
N ASP A 118 -10.02 7.01 2.98
CA ASP A 118 -9.49 6.63 4.29
C ASP A 118 -7.97 6.46 4.25
N GLU A 119 -7.41 5.96 3.13
CA GLU A 119 -5.97 5.88 2.90
C GLU A 119 -5.34 7.28 2.79
N GLU A 120 -5.93 8.18 1.99
CA GLU A 120 -5.50 9.58 1.87
C GLU A 120 -5.55 10.27 3.23
N PHE A 121 -6.63 10.08 3.99
CA PHE A 121 -6.75 10.63 5.34
C PHE A 121 -5.72 10.07 6.31
N ALA A 122 -5.42 8.77 6.22
CA ALA A 122 -4.40 8.13 7.04
C ALA A 122 -3.01 8.74 6.77
N VAL A 123 -2.66 8.92 5.50
CA VAL A 123 -1.39 9.55 5.08
C VAL A 123 -1.32 11.00 5.59
N LEU A 124 -2.36 11.79 5.36
CA LEU A 124 -2.41 13.19 5.81
C LEU A 124 -2.36 13.31 7.34
N SER A 125 -3.07 12.44 8.05
CA SER A 125 -3.05 12.40 9.52
C SER A 125 -1.68 12.00 10.05
N ASP A 126 -0.97 11.10 9.37
CA ASP A 126 0.40 10.71 9.73
C ASP A 126 1.37 11.89 9.54
N GLN A 127 1.30 12.59 8.41
CA GLN A 127 2.08 13.80 8.16
C GLN A 127 1.85 14.85 9.24
N LEU A 128 0.58 15.23 9.48
CA LEU A 128 0.26 16.30 10.44
C LEU A 128 0.66 15.99 11.89
N LYS A 129 0.66 14.73 12.30
CA LYS A 129 0.94 14.35 13.70
C LYS A 129 2.39 13.97 13.96
N ASN A 130 3.05 13.41 12.99
CA ASN A 130 4.33 12.72 13.19
C ASN A 130 5.43 13.26 12.27
N ASP A 131 5.14 14.30 11.49
CA ASP A 131 6.12 14.96 10.65
C ASP A 131 7.14 15.71 11.54
N PRO A 132 8.42 15.30 11.53
CA PRO A 132 9.44 15.93 12.37
C PRO A 132 9.66 17.40 12.01
N TYR A 133 9.59 17.74 10.72
CA TYR A 133 9.76 19.12 10.25
C TYR A 133 8.62 20.01 10.77
N PHE A 134 7.37 19.56 10.62
CA PHE A 134 6.22 20.30 11.15
C PHE A 134 6.28 20.44 12.66
N ALA A 135 6.63 19.37 13.39
CA ALA A 135 6.80 19.42 14.84
C ALA A 135 7.89 20.40 15.25
N GLU A 136 9.05 20.40 14.59
CA GLU A 136 10.16 21.32 14.87
C GLU A 136 9.78 22.77 14.53
N ALA A 137 9.16 23.01 13.37
CA ALA A 137 8.70 24.34 12.97
C ALA A 137 7.65 24.91 13.95
N MET A 138 6.72 24.08 14.46
CA MET A 138 5.77 24.47 15.49
C MET A 138 6.46 24.78 16.83
N HIS A 139 7.49 24.01 17.23
CA HIS A 139 8.29 24.30 18.41
C HIS A 139 9.05 25.62 18.29
N LEU A 140 9.64 25.91 17.12
CA LEU A 140 10.29 27.20 16.84
C LEU A 140 9.30 28.36 16.91
N LEU A 141 8.12 28.21 16.30
CA LEU A 141 7.03 29.22 16.40
C LEU A 141 6.67 29.51 17.85
N LEU A 142 6.38 28.50 18.65
CA LEU A 142 6.02 28.65 20.07
C LEU A 142 7.15 29.28 20.88
N SER A 143 8.40 28.90 20.61
CA SER A 143 9.59 29.48 21.26
C SER A 143 9.73 30.98 20.95
N ASN A 144 9.60 31.36 19.66
CA ASN A 144 9.66 32.76 19.20
C ASN A 144 8.54 33.61 19.83
N ILE A 145 7.29 33.09 19.84
CA ILE A 145 6.13 33.74 20.48
C ILE A 145 6.39 33.96 21.98
N THR A 146 6.90 32.94 22.65
CA THR A 146 7.21 33.01 24.12
C THR A 146 8.27 34.04 24.38
N THR A 147 9.33 34.10 23.58
CA THR A 147 10.41 35.08 23.69
C THR A 147 9.92 36.49 23.44
N ILE A 148 9.11 36.71 22.40
CA ILE A 148 8.46 37.99 22.08
C ILE A 148 7.60 38.45 23.28
N ARG A 149 6.73 37.58 23.78
CA ARG A 149 5.84 37.86 24.91
C ARG A 149 6.63 38.22 26.17
N SER A 150 7.61 37.42 26.56
CA SER A 150 8.43 37.66 27.74
C SER A 150 9.21 38.99 27.65
N THR A 151 9.76 39.28 26.46
CA THR A 151 10.48 40.55 26.22
C THR A 151 9.55 41.75 26.32
N ALA A 152 8.32 41.65 25.74
CA ALA A 152 7.31 42.68 25.83
C ALA A 152 6.81 42.92 27.28
N ASP A 153 6.59 41.81 28.04
CA ASP A 153 6.19 41.89 29.45
C ASP A 153 7.26 42.57 30.31
N ILE A 154 8.56 42.29 30.07
CA ILE A 154 9.68 42.96 30.76
C ILE A 154 9.67 44.48 30.45
N LEU A 155 9.48 44.87 29.20
CA LEU A 155 9.40 46.26 28.81
C LEU A 155 8.19 46.96 29.45
N ALA A 156 7.05 46.34 29.51
CA ALA A 156 5.82 46.89 30.06
C ALA A 156 5.85 47.05 31.57
N THR A 157 6.52 46.10 32.30
CA THR A 157 6.56 46.10 33.76
C THR A 157 7.67 46.96 34.35
N ASN A 158 8.67 47.39 33.56
CA ASN A 158 9.83 48.17 34.03
C ASN A 158 9.94 49.54 33.35
N PRO A 159 9.02 50.50 33.60
CA PRO A 159 9.02 51.83 32.97
C PRO A 159 10.24 52.71 33.33
N LYS A 160 11.02 52.36 34.33
CA LYS A 160 12.23 53.09 34.74
C LYS A 160 13.54 52.48 34.18
N MET A 161 13.44 51.60 33.21
CA MET A 161 14.59 50.98 32.54
C MET A 161 15.41 52.04 31.80
N SER A 162 16.76 51.89 31.79
CA SER A 162 17.63 52.83 31.06
C SER A 162 17.32 52.70 29.54
N GLU A 163 17.35 53.83 28.82
CA GLU A 163 17.07 53.94 27.39
C GLU A 163 17.90 52.95 26.55
N LYS A 164 19.17 52.75 26.90
CA LYS A 164 20.06 51.81 26.25
C LYS A 164 19.59 50.36 26.39
N ILE A 165 19.11 49.98 27.57
CA ILE A 165 18.61 48.62 27.84
C ILE A 165 17.27 48.42 27.12
N ALA A 166 16.37 49.39 27.23
CA ALA A 166 15.08 49.32 26.51
C ALA A 166 15.25 49.19 25.00
N LYS A 167 16.20 49.92 24.40
CA LYS A 167 16.54 49.80 22.99
C LYS A 167 17.00 48.39 22.61
N ASN A 168 17.87 47.77 23.43
CA ASN A 168 18.31 46.39 23.18
C ASN A 168 17.16 45.39 23.23
N PHE A 169 16.20 45.54 24.14
CA PHE A 169 15.00 44.69 24.19
C PHE A 169 14.10 44.90 22.97
N ILE A 170 13.93 46.14 22.50
CA ILE A 170 13.17 46.44 21.28
C ILE A 170 13.83 45.84 20.04
N ASP A 171 15.15 45.97 19.92
CA ASP A 171 15.90 45.38 18.81
C ASP A 171 15.82 43.85 18.82
N ASN A 172 15.84 43.21 19.98
CA ASN A 172 15.60 41.77 20.09
C ASN A 172 14.19 41.37 19.71
N LEU A 173 13.18 42.15 20.14
CA LEU A 173 11.79 41.92 19.83
C LEU A 173 11.53 41.98 18.29
N ALA A 174 12.14 42.99 17.63
CA ALA A 174 12.08 43.11 16.17
C ALA A 174 12.73 41.91 15.47
N LYS A 175 13.89 41.42 15.93
CA LYS A 175 14.56 40.24 15.38
C LYS A 175 13.75 38.98 15.56
N GLU A 176 13.20 38.76 16.75
CA GLU A 176 12.37 37.55 16.99
C GLU A 176 11.05 37.58 16.21
N SER A 177 10.45 38.78 16.04
CA SER A 177 9.27 38.95 15.18
C SER A 177 9.56 38.61 13.69
N LEU A 178 10.74 38.98 13.19
CA LEU A 178 11.15 38.65 11.82
C LEU A 178 11.35 37.13 11.65
N LYS A 179 11.98 36.47 12.64
CA LYS A 179 12.14 35.01 12.65
C LYS A 179 10.78 34.31 12.66
N LEU A 180 9.84 34.81 13.49
CA LEU A 180 8.49 34.28 13.57
C LEU A 180 7.79 34.33 12.21
N SER A 181 7.86 35.49 11.53
CA SER A 181 7.27 35.64 10.18
C SER A 181 7.87 34.67 9.18
N LYS A 182 9.20 34.54 9.18
CA LYS A 182 9.88 33.59 8.29
C LYS A 182 9.49 32.16 8.55
N THR A 183 9.44 31.73 9.82
CA THR A 183 9.01 30.36 10.16
C THR A 183 7.55 30.12 9.75
N ALA A 184 6.68 31.13 9.85
CA ALA A 184 5.30 31.01 9.40
C ALA A 184 5.20 30.90 7.86
N GLU A 185 6.02 31.66 7.12
CA GLU A 185 6.13 31.54 5.65
C GLU A 185 6.63 30.15 5.24
N ASP A 186 7.69 29.65 5.88
CA ASP A 186 8.24 28.31 5.62
C ASP A 186 7.19 27.19 5.84
N ILE A 187 6.35 27.31 6.89
CA ILE A 187 5.23 26.39 7.13
C ILE A 187 4.16 26.52 6.06
N PHE A 188 3.83 27.76 5.65
CA PHE A 188 2.83 27.99 4.61
C PHE A 188 3.28 27.37 3.28
N ASP A 189 4.52 27.63 2.87
CA ASP A 189 5.10 27.05 1.64
C ASP A 189 5.18 25.52 1.69
N TYR A 190 5.32 24.95 2.88
CA TYR A 190 5.29 23.51 3.07
C TYR A 190 3.91 22.89 2.76
N PHE A 191 2.80 23.58 3.07
CA PHE A 191 1.44 23.08 2.83
C PHE A 191 0.82 23.53 1.50
N GLU A 192 1.29 24.60 0.90
CA GLU A 192 0.85 25.10 -0.41
C GLU A 192 2.00 25.06 -1.44
N PRO A 193 2.41 23.90 -1.93
CA PRO A 193 3.38 23.84 -3.00
C PRO A 193 2.79 24.51 -4.23
N THR A 194 3.37 25.64 -4.63
CA THR A 194 3.05 26.29 -5.91
C THR A 194 3.22 25.28 -7.04
N SER A 195 2.28 25.27 -7.97
CA SER A 195 2.03 24.27 -9.02
C SER A 195 3.18 23.94 -10.01
N GLU A 196 4.39 24.45 -9.78
CA GLU A 196 5.59 24.12 -10.57
C GLU A 196 6.72 23.46 -9.76
N GLN A 197 6.65 23.47 -8.43
CA GLN A 197 7.52 22.66 -7.62
C GLN A 197 6.76 21.38 -7.32
N GLN A 198 7.08 20.33 -8.09
CA GLN A 198 6.81 18.94 -7.66
C GLN A 198 7.10 18.92 -6.16
N VAL A 199 6.12 18.44 -5.38
CA VAL A 199 6.29 18.14 -3.97
C VAL A 199 7.60 17.38 -3.85
N THR A 200 8.66 18.09 -3.64
CA THR A 200 9.87 17.54 -3.07
C THR A 200 9.46 17.24 -1.64
N SER A 201 8.75 16.12 -1.50
CA SER A 201 8.52 15.54 -0.20
C SER A 201 9.90 15.40 0.40
N PHE A 202 10.23 16.23 1.38
CA PHE A 202 11.48 16.20 2.15
C PHE A 202 11.80 14.80 2.73
N ASP A 203 10.94 13.84 2.46
CA ASP A 203 10.87 12.52 3.07
C ASP A 203 11.03 11.33 2.13
N ILE A 204 10.97 11.52 0.80
CA ILE A 204 11.28 10.42 -0.13
C ILE A 204 12.74 10.56 -0.51
N SER A 205 13.55 9.55 -0.15
CA SER A 205 14.94 9.56 -0.59
C SER A 205 15.00 9.63 -2.12
N PRO A 206 15.98 10.35 -2.71
CA PRO A 206 16.12 10.42 -4.17
C PRO A 206 16.19 9.03 -4.84
N PHE A 207 16.69 8.04 -4.12
CA PHE A 207 16.70 6.66 -4.56
C PHE A 207 15.29 6.05 -4.63
N GLU A 208 14.46 6.26 -3.59
CA GLU A 208 13.06 5.81 -3.60
C GLU A 208 12.26 6.49 -4.73
N ALA A 209 12.42 7.81 -4.91
CA ALA A 209 11.77 8.55 -5.99
C ALA A 209 12.18 8.00 -7.38
N LEU A 210 13.47 7.66 -7.54
CA LEU A 210 13.97 7.03 -8.77
C LEU A 210 13.33 5.65 -8.97
N LEU A 211 13.21 4.85 -7.92
CA LEU A 211 12.57 3.52 -7.98
C LEU A 211 11.10 3.63 -8.33
N GLU A 212 10.35 4.53 -7.69
CA GLU A 212 8.93 4.77 -8.00
C GLU A 212 8.73 5.17 -9.46
N LYS A 213 9.53 6.12 -9.97
CA LYS A 213 9.52 6.56 -11.37
C LYS A 213 9.77 5.40 -12.34
N ASN A 214 10.62 4.45 -11.98
CA ASN A 214 10.94 3.26 -12.77
C ASN A 214 10.09 2.03 -12.37
N LYS A 215 8.98 2.22 -11.64
CA LYS A 215 8.11 1.12 -11.18
C LYS A 215 8.89 0.05 -10.40
N TYR A 216 9.85 0.48 -9.60
CA TYR A 216 10.73 -0.34 -8.77
C TYR A 216 11.64 -1.31 -9.53
N TYR A 217 11.79 -1.14 -10.87
CA TYR A 217 12.70 -1.93 -11.70
C TYR A 217 13.49 -1.01 -12.64
N ILE A 218 14.81 -0.94 -12.47
CA ILE A 218 15.66 -0.03 -13.26
C ILE A 218 16.27 -0.79 -14.44
N ASP A 219 15.53 -0.86 -15.56
CA ASP A 219 15.90 -1.60 -16.77
C ASP A 219 17.31 -1.24 -17.30
N ASP A 220 17.67 0.04 -17.27
CA ASP A 220 18.97 0.50 -17.74
C ASP A 220 20.16 -0.05 -16.94
N LEU A 221 19.99 -0.25 -15.62
CA LEU A 221 21.00 -0.86 -14.75
C LEU A 221 21.01 -2.38 -14.87
N GLU A 222 19.83 -3.00 -14.90
CA GLU A 222 19.68 -4.46 -15.00
C GLU A 222 20.27 -5.02 -16.29
N ASN A 223 20.11 -4.30 -17.41
CA ASN A 223 20.60 -4.70 -18.71
C ASN A 223 21.98 -4.13 -19.06
N GLY A 224 22.65 -3.43 -18.14
CA GLY A 224 23.97 -2.85 -18.34
C GLY A 224 24.01 -1.72 -19.38
N LYS A 225 22.86 -1.10 -19.71
CA LYS A 225 22.79 0.03 -20.66
C LYS A 225 23.40 1.30 -20.08
N LYS A 226 23.28 1.47 -18.76
CA LYS A 226 23.87 2.59 -18.00
C LYS A 226 24.59 2.06 -16.76
N ASN A 227 25.61 2.79 -16.34
CA ASN A 227 26.24 2.59 -15.05
C ASN A 227 25.63 3.52 -13.99
N VAL A 228 25.98 3.31 -12.71
CA VAL A 228 25.45 4.09 -11.56
C VAL A 228 25.76 5.58 -11.72
N ASP A 229 26.95 5.97 -12.21
CA ASP A 229 27.34 7.38 -12.35
C ASP A 229 26.52 8.07 -13.46
N GLN A 230 26.17 7.37 -14.52
CA GLN A 230 25.29 7.89 -15.58
C GLN A 230 23.85 8.09 -15.10
N VAL A 231 23.36 7.20 -14.24
CA VAL A 231 22.03 7.37 -13.63
C VAL A 231 22.05 8.55 -12.68
N LEU A 232 23.06 8.67 -11.83
CA LEU A 232 23.22 9.79 -10.88
C LEU A 232 23.31 11.14 -11.60
N SER A 233 24.05 11.23 -12.71
CA SER A 233 24.21 12.47 -13.47
C SER A 233 22.89 12.98 -14.09
N SER A 234 21.88 12.12 -14.19
CA SER A 234 20.53 12.50 -14.67
C SER A 234 19.63 13.06 -13.56
N LEU A 235 20.09 13.10 -12.32
CA LEU A 235 19.34 13.57 -11.15
C LEU A 235 19.92 14.90 -10.66
N THR A 236 19.05 15.78 -10.17
CA THR A 236 19.47 17.03 -9.51
C THR A 236 19.53 16.77 -8.01
N LEU A 237 20.72 16.57 -7.46
CA LEU A 237 20.96 16.14 -6.08
C LEU A 237 21.95 17.06 -5.37
N SER A 238 21.79 17.24 -4.06
CA SER A 238 22.78 17.83 -3.19
C SER A 238 23.99 16.90 -2.98
N PRO A 239 25.17 17.40 -2.54
CA PRO A 239 26.36 16.56 -2.30
C PRO A 239 26.11 15.38 -1.36
N ASP A 240 25.34 15.57 -0.29
CA ASP A 240 25.01 14.52 0.67
C ASP A 240 24.06 13.47 0.10
N GLU A 241 23.08 13.90 -0.70
CA GLU A 241 22.15 13.01 -1.39
C GLU A 241 22.86 12.17 -2.45
N ILE A 242 23.86 12.73 -3.16
CA ILE A 242 24.68 11.99 -4.13
C ILE A 242 25.35 10.79 -3.44
N ILE A 243 25.98 11.00 -2.27
CA ILE A 243 26.68 9.93 -1.55
C ILE A 243 25.73 8.81 -1.16
N LYS A 244 24.58 9.17 -0.56
CA LYS A 244 23.56 8.19 -0.13
C LYS A 244 22.93 7.46 -1.30
N THR A 245 22.51 8.19 -2.33
CA THR A 245 21.87 7.61 -3.53
C THR A 245 22.84 6.70 -4.29
N LYS A 246 24.12 7.10 -4.40
CA LYS A 246 25.16 6.27 -5.00
C LYS A 246 25.35 4.95 -4.28
N SER A 247 25.38 4.97 -2.95
CA SER A 247 25.47 3.76 -2.11
C SER A 247 24.29 2.82 -2.36
N SER A 248 23.06 3.35 -2.37
CA SER A 248 21.83 2.56 -2.61
C SER A 248 21.79 1.98 -4.04
N LEU A 249 22.17 2.76 -5.04
CA LEU A 249 22.26 2.29 -6.44
C LEU A 249 23.33 1.21 -6.62
N ASN A 250 24.47 1.33 -5.94
CA ASN A 250 25.50 0.28 -5.97
C ASN A 250 24.99 -1.02 -5.33
N SER A 251 24.24 -0.92 -4.22
CA SER A 251 23.61 -2.07 -3.58
C SER A 251 22.57 -2.72 -4.48
N TYR A 252 21.74 -1.92 -5.16
CA TYR A 252 20.79 -2.41 -6.16
C TYR A 252 21.51 -3.13 -7.32
N MET A 253 22.56 -2.53 -7.87
CA MET A 253 23.31 -3.12 -8.96
C MET A 253 24.01 -4.41 -8.56
N LYS A 254 24.60 -4.47 -7.36
CA LYS A 254 25.18 -5.70 -6.82
C LYS A 254 24.13 -6.82 -6.68
N MET A 255 22.96 -6.50 -6.20
CA MET A 255 21.83 -7.44 -6.13
C MET A 255 21.47 -7.95 -7.53
N ALA A 256 21.31 -7.05 -8.51
CA ALA A 256 20.95 -7.39 -9.88
C ALA A 256 22.00 -8.29 -10.56
N GLN A 257 23.28 -8.04 -10.28
CA GLN A 257 24.40 -8.87 -10.79
C GLN A 257 24.45 -10.25 -10.15
N ASN A 258 24.23 -10.34 -8.82
CA ASN A 258 24.23 -11.62 -8.09
C ASN A 258 23.01 -12.48 -8.41
N LEU A 259 21.86 -11.82 -8.70
CA LEU A 259 20.59 -12.48 -8.98
C LEU A 259 20.04 -11.97 -10.34
N PRO A 260 20.64 -12.35 -11.47
CA PRO A 260 20.24 -11.87 -12.80
C PRO A 260 18.76 -12.18 -13.06
N ILE A 261 18.03 -11.17 -13.59
CA ILE A 261 16.56 -11.22 -13.63
C ILE A 261 15.98 -12.44 -14.35
N LYS A 262 16.56 -12.81 -15.49
CA LYS A 262 16.06 -13.94 -16.27
C LYS A 262 16.17 -15.27 -15.50
N LEU A 263 17.37 -15.56 -14.98
CA LEU A 263 17.58 -16.77 -14.18
C LEU A 263 16.73 -16.73 -12.90
N PHE A 264 16.67 -15.56 -12.27
CA PHE A 264 15.90 -15.41 -11.03
C PHE A 264 14.40 -15.63 -11.26
N LEU A 265 13.80 -15.10 -12.33
CA LEU A 265 12.37 -15.29 -12.62
C LEU A 265 12.04 -16.75 -12.93
N ASP A 266 12.86 -17.43 -13.75
CA ASP A 266 12.66 -18.84 -14.09
C ASP A 266 12.68 -19.70 -12.81
N THR A 267 13.67 -19.47 -11.94
CA THR A 267 13.80 -20.17 -10.65
C THR A 267 12.67 -19.77 -9.68
N ALA A 268 12.34 -18.47 -9.58
CA ALA A 268 11.29 -18.01 -8.70
C ALA A 268 9.92 -18.59 -9.07
N PHE A 269 9.63 -18.75 -10.36
CA PHE A 269 8.43 -19.43 -10.82
C PHE A 269 8.40 -20.91 -10.41
N GLU A 270 9.52 -21.64 -10.53
CA GLU A 270 9.65 -23.03 -10.10
C GLU A 270 9.43 -23.18 -8.60
N TYR A 271 10.05 -22.33 -7.78
CA TYR A 271 9.91 -22.32 -6.32
C TYR A 271 8.69 -21.51 -5.83
N LYS A 272 7.80 -21.11 -6.76
CA LYS A 272 6.56 -20.37 -6.45
C LYS A 272 6.82 -19.14 -5.58
N TYR A 273 7.88 -18.41 -5.89
CA TYR A 273 8.25 -17.16 -5.22
C TYR A 273 8.45 -17.26 -3.70
N ASP A 274 8.72 -18.47 -3.18
CA ASP A 274 9.02 -18.66 -1.75
C ASP A 274 10.41 -18.17 -1.39
N ALA A 275 10.49 -17.11 -0.60
CA ALA A 275 11.74 -16.42 -0.30
C ALA A 275 12.77 -17.34 0.41
N ILE A 276 12.34 -18.27 1.28
CA ILE A 276 13.25 -19.18 1.98
C ILE A 276 13.82 -20.21 1.03
N SER A 277 12.98 -20.82 0.19
CA SER A 277 13.41 -21.81 -0.81
C SER A 277 14.37 -21.19 -1.82
N LEU A 278 14.09 -19.93 -2.25
CA LEU A 278 14.98 -19.20 -3.15
C LEU A 278 16.33 -18.87 -2.50
N ALA A 279 16.34 -18.45 -1.22
CA ALA A 279 17.57 -18.18 -0.50
C ALA A 279 18.46 -19.44 -0.43
N ASN A 280 17.88 -20.61 -0.15
CA ASN A 280 18.59 -21.86 -0.14
C ASN A 280 19.09 -22.28 -1.53
N HIS A 281 18.29 -22.07 -2.60
CA HIS A 281 18.67 -22.42 -3.96
C HIS A 281 19.84 -21.58 -4.48
N PHE A 282 19.80 -20.25 -4.25
CA PHE A 282 20.83 -19.33 -4.69
C PHE A 282 22.04 -19.24 -3.74
N ASP A 283 22.04 -19.98 -2.65
CA ASP A 283 23.05 -19.94 -1.57
C ASP A 283 23.33 -18.49 -1.13
N THR A 284 22.26 -17.76 -0.86
CA THR A 284 22.31 -16.32 -0.50
C THR A 284 21.42 -16.04 0.71
N ASP A 285 21.59 -14.86 1.31
CA ASP A 285 20.79 -14.45 2.44
C ASP A 285 19.33 -14.10 2.03
N ILE A 286 18.43 -14.27 2.99
CA ILE A 286 16.99 -14.04 2.78
C ILE A 286 16.69 -12.55 2.49
N LEU A 287 17.53 -11.62 3.00
CA LEU A 287 17.41 -10.19 2.76
C LEU A 287 17.57 -9.88 1.28
N SER A 288 18.63 -10.40 0.65
CA SER A 288 18.90 -10.25 -0.78
C SER A 288 17.75 -10.77 -1.63
N ILE A 289 17.17 -11.91 -1.27
CA ILE A 289 15.99 -12.47 -1.96
C ILE A 289 14.74 -11.58 -1.77
N CYS A 290 14.47 -11.10 -0.55
CA CYS A 290 13.33 -10.21 -0.30
C CYS A 290 13.45 -8.92 -1.10
N PHE A 291 14.64 -8.31 -1.15
CA PHE A 291 14.88 -7.16 -2.00
C PHE A 291 14.70 -7.50 -3.47
N ARG A 292 15.21 -8.64 -3.93
CA ARG A 292 15.04 -9.04 -5.33
C ARG A 292 13.57 -9.25 -5.71
N LEU A 293 12.79 -9.93 -4.87
CA LEU A 293 11.36 -10.12 -5.07
C LEU A 293 10.58 -8.79 -5.07
N ALA A 294 10.96 -7.85 -4.22
CA ALA A 294 10.35 -6.53 -4.20
C ALA A 294 10.65 -5.71 -5.47
N HIS A 295 11.74 -6.00 -6.19
CA HIS A 295 12.18 -5.27 -7.37
C HIS A 295 12.00 -6.06 -8.69
N LEU A 296 11.00 -6.94 -8.74
CA LEU A 296 10.62 -7.64 -9.97
C LEU A 296 9.93 -6.69 -10.96
N PRO A 297 10.11 -6.89 -12.28
CA PRO A 297 9.37 -6.15 -13.29
C PRO A 297 7.87 -6.46 -13.20
N ILE A 298 7.04 -5.49 -13.58
CA ILE A 298 5.58 -5.70 -13.62
C ILE A 298 5.26 -6.63 -14.79
N GLY A 299 4.61 -7.75 -14.51
CA GLY A 299 4.20 -8.72 -15.52
C GLY A 299 2.89 -9.40 -15.11
N LYS A 300 2.17 -9.96 -16.10
CA LYS A 300 0.84 -10.56 -15.88
C LYS A 300 0.89 -11.80 -14.95
N ASP A 301 1.99 -12.54 -15.00
CA ASP A 301 2.18 -13.79 -14.25
C ASP A 301 3.28 -13.65 -13.18
N ILE A 302 3.61 -12.41 -12.78
CA ILE A 302 4.60 -12.10 -11.77
C ILE A 302 3.88 -11.46 -10.58
N PRO A 303 3.94 -12.08 -9.38
CA PRO A 303 3.30 -11.53 -8.19
C PRO A 303 3.94 -10.19 -7.80
N GLN A 304 3.11 -9.26 -7.34
CA GLN A 304 3.60 -7.99 -6.85
C GLN A 304 3.90 -8.08 -5.37
N PHE A 305 5.09 -7.64 -5.01
CA PHE A 305 5.54 -7.61 -3.62
C PHE A 305 5.72 -6.17 -3.15
N GLY A 306 5.22 -5.91 -1.95
CA GLY A 306 5.60 -4.74 -1.16
C GLY A 306 6.74 -5.09 -0.20
N LEU A 307 7.48 -4.08 0.26
CA LEU A 307 8.58 -4.23 1.20
C LEU A 307 8.60 -3.04 2.16
N ILE A 308 8.77 -3.33 3.44
CA ILE A 308 9.12 -2.33 4.46
C ILE A 308 10.43 -2.75 5.13
N GLN A 309 11.29 -1.76 5.41
CA GLN A 309 12.50 -1.91 6.21
C GLN A 309 12.44 -0.89 7.35
N CYS A 310 12.72 -1.30 8.55
CA CYS A 310 12.81 -0.42 9.71
C CYS A 310 14.02 -0.77 10.57
N ASP A 311 14.46 0.21 11.37
CA ASP A 311 15.46 -0.01 12.41
C ASP A 311 14.83 -0.48 13.74
N ALA A 312 15.66 -0.68 14.74
CA ALA A 312 15.23 -1.12 16.07
C ALA A 312 14.37 -0.08 16.82
N SER A 313 14.35 1.19 16.41
CA SER A 313 13.46 2.22 16.95
C SER A 313 12.06 2.17 16.33
N GLY A 314 11.89 1.38 15.26
CA GLY A 314 10.68 1.32 14.45
C GLY A 314 10.60 2.38 13.35
N MET A 315 11.70 3.18 13.17
CA MET A 315 11.76 4.14 12.07
C MET A 315 11.82 3.42 10.73
N VAL A 316 10.97 3.84 9.79
CA VAL A 316 10.94 3.28 8.44
C VAL A 316 12.10 3.84 7.62
N LEU A 317 13.02 2.97 7.20
CA LEU A 317 14.20 3.30 6.40
C LEU A 317 13.94 3.18 4.89
N TYR A 318 13.11 2.23 4.49
CA TYR A 318 12.72 1.99 3.11
C TYR A 318 11.30 1.41 3.03
N ARG A 319 10.55 1.82 2.02
CA ARG A 319 9.21 1.28 1.77
C ARG A 319 8.92 1.15 0.27
N LYS A 320 8.31 0.02 -0.09
CA LYS A 320 7.59 -0.17 -1.33
C LYS A 320 6.17 -0.55 -1.00
N GLN A 321 5.21 0.32 -1.29
CA GLN A 321 3.79 0.09 -1.01
C GLN A 321 3.15 -0.81 -2.06
N LEU A 322 2.04 -1.45 -1.68
CA LEU A 322 1.05 -2.00 -2.59
C LEU A 322 -0.24 -1.18 -2.44
N ASN A 323 -1.05 -1.12 -3.49
CA ASN A 323 -2.24 -0.26 -3.54
C ASN A 323 -3.24 -0.48 -2.39
N SER A 324 -3.26 -1.67 -1.78
CA SER A 324 -4.15 -2.03 -0.67
C SER A 324 -3.46 -2.06 0.69
N PHE A 325 -2.15 -1.73 0.78
CA PHE A 325 -1.40 -1.72 2.03
C PHE A 325 -0.62 -0.43 2.19
N SER A 326 -1.26 0.55 2.82
CA SER A 326 -0.63 1.83 3.17
C SER A 326 0.32 1.66 4.36
N LEU A 327 1.55 2.11 4.19
CA LEU A 327 2.58 2.06 5.21
C LEU A 327 2.76 3.46 5.81
N PRO A 328 2.52 3.65 7.12
CA PRO A 328 2.81 4.93 7.77
C PRO A 328 4.32 5.20 7.69
N ARG A 329 4.68 6.47 7.48
CA ARG A 329 6.07 6.88 7.39
C ARG A 329 6.61 7.39 8.72
N TYR A 330 5.81 8.18 9.44
CA TYR A 330 6.21 8.89 10.65
C TYR A 330 5.52 8.40 11.90
N GLY A 331 4.37 7.84 11.80
CA GLY A 331 3.60 7.39 12.96
C GLY A 331 3.86 5.95 13.32
N GLY A 332 3.41 5.57 14.51
CA GLY A 332 3.44 4.18 14.94
C GLY A 332 2.51 3.33 14.06
N ALA A 333 3.07 2.45 13.24
CA ALA A 333 2.32 1.40 12.57
C ALA A 333 1.62 0.47 13.59
N CYS A 334 0.81 -0.46 13.09
CA CYS A 334 0.19 -1.44 13.97
C CYS A 334 1.26 -2.27 14.70
N PRO A 335 1.27 -2.30 16.05
CA PRO A 335 2.29 -3.01 16.83
C PRO A 335 2.27 -4.52 16.63
N LEU A 336 1.24 -5.04 15.98
CA LEU A 336 1.09 -6.47 15.68
C LEU A 336 1.79 -6.89 14.37
N TRP A 337 2.36 -5.96 13.60
CA TRP A 337 3.05 -6.32 12.38
C TRP A 337 4.26 -7.21 12.66
N PRO A 338 4.45 -8.29 11.87
CA PRO A 338 5.55 -9.23 12.07
C PRO A 338 6.93 -8.61 12.03
N VAL A 339 7.13 -7.49 11.32
CA VAL A 339 8.40 -6.78 11.25
C VAL A 339 8.90 -6.37 12.64
N TYR A 340 8.00 -5.90 13.53
CA TYR A 340 8.39 -5.52 14.89
C TYR A 340 8.66 -6.73 15.78
N ARG A 341 7.99 -7.85 15.52
CA ARG A 341 8.29 -9.12 16.21
C ARG A 341 9.64 -9.67 15.83
N SER A 342 10.04 -9.55 14.57
CA SER A 342 11.34 -10.06 14.10
C SER A 342 12.51 -9.36 14.77
N LEU A 343 12.37 -8.09 15.20
CA LEU A 343 13.40 -7.38 15.98
C LEU A 343 13.72 -8.08 17.31
N SER A 344 12.76 -8.77 17.93
CA SER A 344 13.00 -9.53 19.17
C SER A 344 13.57 -10.93 18.93
N GLN A 345 13.57 -11.39 17.66
CA GLN A 345 14.10 -12.70 17.26
C GLN A 345 14.95 -12.56 16.00
N PRO A 346 16.09 -11.86 16.07
CA PRO A 346 16.95 -11.67 14.91
C PRO A 346 17.39 -13.00 14.30
N LEU A 347 17.60 -13.01 12.98
CA LEU A 347 18.03 -14.15 12.18
C LEU A 347 16.99 -15.30 12.07
N GLN A 348 15.78 -15.10 12.60
CA GLN A 348 14.69 -16.07 12.45
C GLN A 348 13.58 -15.50 11.55
N PRO A 349 13.34 -16.07 10.36
CA PRO A 349 12.25 -15.65 9.50
C PRO A 349 10.89 -15.95 10.15
N ILE A 350 10.00 -14.96 10.14
CA ILE A 350 8.62 -15.07 10.65
C ILE A 350 7.67 -14.97 9.46
N ARG A 351 6.86 -16.00 9.23
CA ARG A 351 5.74 -15.96 8.30
C ARG A 351 4.45 -15.63 9.02
N ALA A 352 3.62 -14.80 8.43
CA ALA A 352 2.28 -14.51 8.91
C ALA A 352 1.33 -14.18 7.77
N MET A 353 0.05 -14.50 7.96
CA MET A 353 -1.03 -14.00 7.15
C MET A 353 -1.67 -12.83 7.88
N LEU A 354 -1.65 -11.65 7.29
CA LEU A 354 -2.25 -10.45 7.85
C LEU A 354 -3.67 -10.30 7.32
N ASP A 355 -4.63 -10.23 8.23
CA ASP A 355 -6.01 -9.89 7.92
C ASP A 355 -6.26 -8.43 8.26
N MET A 356 -6.48 -7.61 7.22
CA MET A 356 -6.74 -6.18 7.36
C MET A 356 -8.21 -5.92 7.71
N PRO A 357 -8.54 -4.78 8.33
CA PRO A 357 -9.92 -4.47 8.73
C PRO A 357 -10.91 -4.42 7.56
N MET A 358 -10.43 -4.16 6.37
CA MET A 358 -11.25 -4.04 5.15
C MET A 358 -11.40 -5.37 4.40
N GLY A 359 -10.82 -6.45 4.90
CA GLY A 359 -10.90 -7.79 4.31
C GLY A 359 -9.74 -8.17 3.42
N ASP A 360 -8.83 -7.25 3.14
CA ASP A 360 -7.60 -7.57 2.41
C ASP A 360 -6.71 -8.51 3.23
N ARG A 361 -6.08 -9.45 2.55
CA ARG A 361 -5.15 -10.42 3.13
C ARG A 361 -3.79 -10.31 2.49
N PHE A 362 -2.77 -10.34 3.35
CA PHE A 362 -1.37 -10.30 2.90
C PHE A 362 -0.61 -11.47 3.49
N HIS A 363 0.03 -12.25 2.63
CA HIS A 363 1.08 -13.13 3.08
C HIS A 363 2.33 -12.31 3.33
N THR A 364 2.99 -12.55 4.47
CA THR A 364 4.20 -11.83 4.85
C THR A 364 5.31 -12.77 5.25
N ILE A 365 6.53 -12.35 4.99
CA ILE A 365 7.74 -12.88 5.59
C ILE A 365 8.54 -11.73 6.17
N SER A 366 8.89 -11.81 7.45
CA SER A 366 9.67 -10.81 8.17
C SER A 366 10.96 -11.39 8.69
N PHE A 367 12.02 -10.60 8.66
CA PHE A 367 13.34 -11.03 9.06
C PHE A 367 14.13 -9.85 9.62
N ALA A 368 14.74 -10.03 10.79
CA ALA A 368 15.62 -9.02 11.37
C ALA A 368 17.08 -9.50 11.33
N TYR A 369 17.98 -8.57 11.10
CA TYR A 369 19.40 -8.85 10.90
C TYR A 369 20.26 -7.72 11.50
N PRO A 370 21.47 -8.04 12.01
CA PRO A 370 22.43 -7.01 12.41
C PRO A 370 23.05 -6.36 11.17
N THR A 371 23.11 -5.03 11.15
CA THR A 371 23.72 -4.27 10.04
C THR A 371 25.24 -4.32 10.09
N GLU A 372 25.80 -4.51 11.28
CA GLU A 372 27.25 -4.63 11.53
C GLU A 372 27.54 -5.82 12.43
N ALA A 373 28.75 -6.33 12.31
CA ALA A 373 29.23 -7.36 13.24
C ALA A 373 29.30 -6.77 14.66
N ALA A 374 28.80 -7.53 15.65
CA ALA A 374 28.89 -7.13 17.04
C ALA A 374 30.35 -6.96 17.46
N ARG A 375 30.67 -5.85 18.15
CA ARG A 375 31.97 -5.56 18.72
C ARG A 375 31.86 -5.48 20.24
N VAL A 376 32.93 -5.85 20.93
CA VAL A 376 32.94 -5.76 22.38
C VAL A 376 32.70 -4.31 22.84
N GLY A 377 31.66 -4.13 23.66
CA GLY A 377 31.29 -2.80 24.19
C GLY A 377 30.43 -1.95 23.24
N MET A 378 30.12 -2.44 22.03
CA MET A 378 29.21 -1.76 21.09
C MET A 378 28.10 -2.73 20.67
N PRO A 379 26.83 -2.46 21.00
CA PRO A 379 25.71 -3.27 20.51
C PRO A 379 25.59 -3.15 18.98
N ALA A 380 25.32 -4.27 18.32
CA ALA A 380 25.04 -4.24 16.90
C ALA A 380 23.71 -3.51 16.64
N LEU A 381 23.68 -2.64 15.65
CA LEU A 381 22.44 -2.08 15.14
C LEU A 381 21.67 -3.19 14.44
N THR A 382 20.37 -3.27 14.71
CA THR A 382 19.49 -4.28 14.12
C THR A 382 18.45 -3.60 13.26
N GLU A 383 18.29 -4.10 12.07
CA GLU A 383 17.22 -3.72 11.15
C GLU A 383 16.30 -4.91 10.89
N ALA A 384 15.09 -4.63 10.48
CA ALA A 384 14.11 -5.63 10.12
C ALA A 384 13.43 -5.30 8.80
N ILE A 385 13.11 -6.35 8.03
CA ILE A 385 12.33 -6.24 6.81
C ILE A 385 11.03 -7.04 6.93
N MET A 386 10.01 -6.63 6.19
CA MET A 386 8.80 -7.39 5.93
C MET A 386 8.47 -7.30 4.45
N LEU A 387 8.60 -8.42 3.75
CA LEU A 387 8.11 -8.61 2.39
C LEU A 387 6.64 -9.05 2.49
N PHE A 388 5.76 -8.50 1.66
CA PHE A 388 4.34 -8.83 1.69
C PHE A 388 3.72 -8.82 0.29
N THR A 389 2.67 -9.64 0.08
CA THR A 389 1.93 -9.73 -1.18
C THR A 389 0.48 -10.11 -0.96
N THR A 390 -0.41 -9.63 -1.86
CA THR A 390 -1.80 -10.11 -1.99
C THR A 390 -1.90 -11.35 -2.87
N ASP A 391 -0.88 -11.61 -3.69
CA ASP A 391 -0.85 -12.71 -4.67
C ASP A 391 -0.45 -14.05 -4.04
N TYR A 392 -0.90 -14.29 -2.80
CA TYR A 392 -0.52 -15.49 -2.02
C TYR A 392 -0.93 -16.80 -2.68
N ASN A 393 -1.90 -16.79 -3.61
CA ASN A 393 -2.28 -17.96 -4.40
C ASN A 393 -1.15 -18.46 -5.33
N MET A 394 -0.19 -17.59 -5.65
CA MET A 394 1.00 -17.92 -6.44
C MET A 394 2.12 -18.53 -5.56
N LEU A 395 1.99 -18.47 -4.23
CA LEU A 395 2.92 -19.04 -3.28
C LEU A 395 2.64 -20.54 -3.05
N PRO A 396 3.60 -21.32 -2.50
CA PRO A 396 3.35 -22.71 -2.13
C PRO A 396 2.27 -22.80 -1.06
N LYS A 397 1.36 -23.78 -1.16
CA LYS A 397 0.29 -23.97 -0.15
C LYS A 397 0.84 -24.08 1.27
N ILE A 398 1.94 -24.76 1.46
CA ILE A 398 2.60 -24.90 2.77
C ILE A 398 3.06 -23.56 3.35
N ALA A 399 3.26 -22.54 2.50
CA ALA A 399 3.67 -21.22 2.96
C ALA A 399 2.51 -20.43 3.62
N TYR A 400 1.24 -20.79 3.37
CA TYR A 400 0.10 -20.09 3.97
C TYR A 400 -0.88 -20.98 4.74
N ASP A 401 -1.02 -22.28 4.45
CA ASP A 401 -1.97 -23.16 5.16
C ASP A 401 -1.64 -23.34 6.65
N GLN A 402 -0.36 -23.28 7.02
CA GLN A 402 0.12 -23.42 8.41
C GLN A 402 0.64 -22.10 9.00
N THR A 403 0.41 -20.98 8.30
CA THR A 403 0.91 -19.68 8.71
C THR A 403 -0.04 -19.04 9.72
N PRO A 404 0.46 -18.50 10.85
CA PRO A 404 -0.37 -17.79 11.81
C PRO A 404 -1.14 -16.64 11.15
N GLN A 405 -2.44 -16.57 11.42
CA GLN A 405 -3.28 -15.45 10.99
C GLN A 405 -3.25 -14.37 12.07
N LEU A 406 -3.02 -13.14 11.66
CA LEU A 406 -2.92 -11.99 12.54
C LEU A 406 -3.92 -10.91 12.10
N ASP A 407 -4.82 -10.58 12.99
CA ASP A 407 -5.74 -9.45 12.86
C ASP A 407 -4.98 -8.14 13.07
N VAL A 408 -4.67 -7.42 12.01
CA VAL A 408 -3.86 -6.19 12.07
C VAL A 408 -4.58 -4.99 11.45
N GLY A 409 -4.04 -3.80 11.63
CA GLY A 409 -4.47 -2.58 10.95
C GLY A 409 -3.25 -1.87 10.36
N HIS A 410 -3.46 -0.70 9.75
CA HIS A 410 -2.36 0.17 9.31
C HIS A 410 -1.72 0.85 10.51
N GLN A 411 -2.51 1.63 11.25
CA GLN A 411 -2.16 2.30 12.50
C GLN A 411 -3.40 2.42 13.40
N CYS A 412 -3.20 2.55 14.71
CA CYS A 412 -4.30 2.51 15.67
C CYS A 412 -5.31 3.65 15.50
N THR A 413 -4.88 4.82 15.03
CA THR A 413 -5.72 6.03 14.90
C THR A 413 -6.80 5.90 13.82
N VAL A 414 -6.56 5.11 12.79
CA VAL A 414 -7.51 4.89 11.67
C VAL A 414 -8.02 3.45 11.60
N CYS A 415 -7.62 2.59 12.52
CA CYS A 415 -8.04 1.18 12.54
C CYS A 415 -9.44 1.02 13.11
N SER A 416 -10.35 0.46 12.34
CA SER A 416 -11.74 0.21 12.75
C SER A 416 -11.93 -0.96 13.72
N ARG A 417 -10.88 -1.72 14.06
CA ARG A 417 -10.95 -2.81 15.08
C ARG A 417 -10.93 -2.21 16.47
N LEU A 418 -12.10 -1.78 16.99
CA LEU A 418 -12.22 -1.10 18.29
C LEU A 418 -11.86 -2.00 19.47
N ASP A 419 -12.10 -3.31 19.38
CA ASP A 419 -11.88 -4.30 20.43
C ASP A 419 -10.44 -4.86 20.46
N CYS A 420 -9.49 -4.16 19.86
CA CYS A 420 -8.11 -4.61 19.80
C CYS A 420 -7.37 -4.38 21.14
N ASN A 421 -6.95 -5.46 21.80
CA ASN A 421 -6.19 -5.41 23.06
C ASN A 421 -4.81 -4.76 22.94
N SER A 422 -4.27 -4.69 21.72
CA SER A 422 -2.96 -4.06 21.42
C SER A 422 -3.10 -2.62 20.93
N ARG A 423 -4.29 -2.01 21.00
CA ARG A 423 -4.50 -0.63 20.58
C ARG A 423 -3.67 0.35 21.43
N ARG A 424 -2.98 1.27 20.77
CA ARG A 424 -2.09 2.28 21.39
C ARG A 424 -2.63 3.71 21.28
N ALA A 425 -3.60 3.95 20.41
CA ALA A 425 -4.20 5.27 20.21
C ALA A 425 -5.69 5.18 19.97
N SER A 426 -6.41 6.26 20.32
CA SER A 426 -7.86 6.37 20.10
C SER A 426 -8.17 6.40 18.60
N TYR A 427 -9.33 5.87 18.23
CA TYR A 427 -9.85 5.94 16.88
C TYR A 427 -10.32 7.36 16.56
N LEU A 428 -9.92 7.90 15.41
CA LEU A 428 -10.19 9.29 15.02
C LEU A 428 -11.42 9.47 14.12
N LEU A 429 -11.89 8.39 13.50
CA LEU A 429 -12.98 8.42 12.53
C LEU A 429 -14.35 8.02 13.14
N SER A 430 -14.48 8.16 14.45
CA SER A 430 -15.73 7.80 15.20
C SER A 430 -16.82 8.85 15.04
#